data_04b5cdf2a6bdf97306d4076c1c82f6c6
#
_entry.id   04b5cdf2a6bdf97306d4076c1c82f6c6
#
_cell.length_a   1.000
_cell.length_b   1.000
_cell.length_c   1.000
_cell.angle_alpha   90.00
_cell.angle_beta   90.00
_cell.angle_gamma   90.00
#
_symmetry.space_group_name_H-M   'P 1'
#
loop_
_entity.id
_entity.type
_entity.pdbx_description
1 polymer ?
#
loop_
_entity_poly.entity_id
_entity_poly.type
_entity_poly.pdbx_seq_one_letter_code
_entity_poly.pdbx_strand_id
1 'polypeptide(L)'
;MVALLLVLLVALAIFWSSISKTAKNRLVETMEITILPEGKAIFLNNNILSDSIQSVIGNPTGRSAADINIQKLEARLNKIPAVKKAEVYIALDGVLKVKIEERTPIVLVQNSQGDEFYLDTQGVMIPNSTPKFCDVLVANGNIRNVMTSGKIIGGETARNLLAVAKFIAADSLWNMQFQQLYVDNYNDVILIPRVGKHSIVVGNGANLPEKFGNLRLFYDQGLKSAGWDHYKSVDISNLNQVVGQRTGQENIHKEPKKSN
;
A
#
# COMPACT_ATOMS: atom_id res chain seq x y z
N MET A 1 56.26 -20.46 -10.08
CA MET A 1 55.17 -19.51 -9.81
C MET A 1 53.80 -20.10 -10.21
N VAL A 2 53.58 -20.54 -11.46
CA VAL A 2 52.29 -21.06 -11.96
C VAL A 2 51.80 -22.31 -11.14
N ALA A 3 52.68 -23.25 -10.83
CA ALA A 3 52.33 -24.43 -10.04
C ALA A 3 51.84 -24.08 -8.58
N LEU A 4 52.44 -23.07 -7.98
CA LEU A 4 52.05 -22.62 -6.62
C LEU A 4 50.66 -21.97 -6.64
N LEU A 5 50.35 -21.22 -7.70
CA LEU A 5 49.07 -20.59 -7.93
C LEU A 5 47.95 -21.62 -8.16
N LEU A 6 48.25 -22.69 -8.90
CA LEU A 6 47.31 -23.79 -9.13
C LEU A 6 47.01 -24.56 -7.82
N VAL A 7 48.03 -24.83 -7.00
CA VAL A 7 47.82 -25.48 -5.68
C VAL A 7 46.95 -24.60 -4.77
N LEU A 8 47.16 -23.28 -4.77
CA LEU A 8 46.37 -22.34 -3.98
C LEU A 8 44.89 -22.32 -4.44
N LEU A 9 44.65 -22.30 -5.76
CA LEU A 9 43.28 -22.34 -6.30
C LEU A 9 42.56 -23.65 -5.98
N VAL A 10 43.24 -24.79 -6.04
CA VAL A 10 42.68 -26.09 -5.66
C VAL A 10 42.38 -26.13 -4.17
N ALA A 11 43.30 -25.65 -3.31
CA ALA A 11 43.06 -25.54 -1.87
C ALA A 11 41.87 -24.64 -1.54
N LEU A 12 41.74 -23.49 -2.18
CA LEU A 12 40.58 -22.59 -2.07
C LEU A 12 39.28 -23.27 -2.51
N ALA A 13 39.28 -24.01 -3.62
CA ALA A 13 38.13 -24.75 -4.11
C ALA A 13 37.69 -25.85 -3.17
N ILE A 14 38.64 -26.60 -2.58
CA ILE A 14 38.34 -27.64 -1.57
C ILE A 14 37.81 -27.03 -0.29
N PHE A 15 38.41 -25.90 0.16
CA PHE A 15 37.96 -25.15 1.33
C PHE A 15 36.54 -24.63 1.14
N TRP A 16 36.24 -24.03 -0.03
CA TRP A 16 34.90 -23.54 -0.38
C TRP A 16 33.87 -24.68 -0.45
N SER A 17 34.27 -25.81 -1.05
CA SER A 17 33.41 -27.02 -1.10
C SER A 17 33.12 -27.59 0.28
N SER A 18 34.09 -27.58 1.20
CA SER A 18 33.91 -28.08 2.58
C SER A 18 32.97 -27.18 3.38
N ILE A 19 33.13 -25.87 3.27
CA ILE A 19 32.23 -24.92 3.94
C ILE A 19 30.80 -25.04 3.43
N SER A 20 30.61 -25.16 2.12
CA SER A 20 29.27 -25.31 1.53
C SER A 20 28.58 -26.63 1.89
N LYS A 21 29.32 -27.73 2.04
CA LYS A 21 28.77 -29.02 2.52
C LYS A 21 28.35 -28.96 3.98
N THR A 22 29.16 -28.35 4.84
CA THR A 22 28.85 -28.19 6.27
C THR A 22 27.62 -27.34 6.50
N ALA A 23 27.48 -26.25 5.72
CA ALA A 23 26.29 -25.38 5.78
C ALA A 23 25.02 -26.11 5.33
N LYS A 24 25.09 -26.95 4.30
CA LYS A 24 23.93 -27.70 3.77
C LYS A 24 23.44 -28.81 4.71
N ASN A 25 24.33 -29.46 5.46
CA ASN A 25 23.98 -30.57 6.35
C ASN A 25 23.53 -30.13 7.76
N ARG A 26 23.51 -28.82 8.03
CA ARG A 26 23.06 -28.31 9.32
C ARG A 26 21.57 -28.59 9.52
N LEU A 27 21.21 -29.02 10.73
CA LEU A 27 19.81 -29.18 11.12
C LEU A 27 19.21 -27.83 11.51
N VAL A 28 17.94 -27.62 11.18
CA VAL A 28 17.18 -26.50 11.67
C VAL A 28 16.73 -26.77 13.09
N GLU A 29 17.18 -25.95 14.04
CA GLU A 29 16.86 -26.11 15.46
C GLU A 29 15.53 -25.44 15.82
N THR A 30 15.33 -24.24 15.33
CA THR A 30 14.12 -23.43 15.61
C THR A 30 13.73 -22.59 14.40
N MET A 31 12.52 -22.01 14.47
CA MET A 31 12.01 -21.05 13.48
C MET A 31 11.64 -19.75 14.18
N GLU A 32 12.10 -18.64 13.62
CA GLU A 32 11.79 -17.27 14.08
C GLU A 32 11.07 -16.50 12.97
N ILE A 33 9.90 -15.93 13.29
CA ILE A 33 9.12 -15.10 12.36
C ILE A 33 9.14 -13.66 12.88
N THR A 34 9.63 -12.74 12.06
CA THR A 34 9.65 -11.31 12.35
C THR A 34 8.79 -10.58 11.33
N ILE A 35 7.77 -9.82 11.79
CA ILE A 35 6.91 -8.99 10.95
C ILE A 35 7.31 -7.54 11.14
N LEU A 36 7.64 -6.86 10.04
CA LEU A 36 8.04 -5.45 10.02
C LEU A 36 6.91 -4.56 9.46
N PRO A 37 6.70 -3.35 10.03
CA PRO A 37 7.36 -2.81 11.24
C PRO A 37 6.90 -3.54 12.51
N GLU A 38 7.85 -3.80 13.41
CA GLU A 38 7.59 -4.55 14.64
C GLU A 38 6.48 -3.89 15.49
N GLY A 39 5.58 -4.73 16.01
CA GLY A 39 4.46 -4.29 16.86
C GLY A 39 3.36 -3.49 16.16
N LYS A 40 3.47 -3.24 14.86
CA LYS A 40 2.51 -2.45 14.07
C LYS A 40 1.79 -3.26 12.99
N ALA A 41 1.97 -4.59 12.96
CA ALA A 41 1.28 -5.45 11.99
C ALA A 41 -0.24 -5.33 12.11
N ILE A 42 -0.89 -5.13 10.97
CA ILE A 42 -2.33 -4.89 10.84
C ILE A 42 -3.04 -6.15 10.33
N PHE A 43 -2.56 -6.69 9.21
CA PHE A 43 -3.19 -7.78 8.48
C PHE A 43 -2.58 -9.15 8.80
N LEU A 44 -1.30 -9.17 9.22
CA LEU A 44 -0.55 -10.39 9.44
C LEU A 44 -0.40 -10.68 10.94
N ASN A 45 -0.41 -11.96 11.26
CA ASN A 45 -0.03 -12.46 12.57
C ASN A 45 0.76 -13.76 12.42
N ASN A 46 1.43 -14.18 13.49
CA ASN A 46 2.27 -15.37 13.46
C ASN A 46 1.50 -16.65 13.09
N ASN A 47 0.20 -16.76 13.42
CA ASN A 47 -0.59 -17.96 13.11
C ASN A 47 -0.81 -18.08 11.59
N ILE A 48 -1.22 -17.00 10.91
CA ILE A 48 -1.43 -16.98 9.45
C ILE A 48 -0.13 -17.33 8.72
N LEU A 49 1.00 -16.82 9.21
CA LEU A 49 2.30 -17.10 8.61
C LEU A 49 2.76 -18.53 8.90
N SER A 50 2.58 -19.01 10.13
CA SER A 50 2.93 -20.39 10.52
C SER A 50 2.16 -21.42 9.69
N ASP A 51 0.85 -21.23 9.50
CA ASP A 51 0.02 -22.10 8.67
C ASP A 51 0.50 -22.13 7.22
N SER A 52 0.84 -20.92 6.69
CA SER A 52 1.39 -20.81 5.33
C SER A 52 2.75 -21.52 5.20
N ILE A 53 3.63 -21.40 6.19
CA ILE A 53 4.94 -22.04 6.22
C ILE A 53 4.77 -23.56 6.30
N GLN A 54 3.95 -24.04 7.23
CA GLN A 54 3.69 -25.47 7.41
C GLN A 54 3.10 -26.13 6.15
N SER A 55 2.24 -25.41 5.42
CA SER A 55 1.65 -25.92 4.17
C SER A 55 2.70 -26.16 3.06
N VAL A 56 3.86 -25.48 3.11
CA VAL A 56 4.90 -25.54 2.08
C VAL A 56 6.03 -26.49 2.45
N ILE A 57 6.53 -26.40 3.67
CA ILE A 57 7.71 -27.12 4.12
C ILE A 57 7.45 -28.10 5.28
N GLY A 58 6.21 -28.13 5.82
CA GLY A 58 5.91 -28.89 7.04
C GLY A 58 6.62 -28.32 8.27
N ASN A 59 6.84 -29.15 9.29
CA ASN A 59 7.65 -28.70 10.43
C ASN A 59 9.13 -28.65 10.03
N PRO A 60 9.82 -27.53 10.12
CA PRO A 60 11.22 -27.40 9.72
C PRO A 60 12.18 -27.93 10.78
N THR A 61 11.78 -28.02 12.06
CA THR A 61 12.63 -28.37 13.18
C THR A 61 13.14 -29.79 13.03
N GLY A 62 14.44 -30.00 13.19
CA GLY A 62 15.13 -31.29 13.06
C GLY A 62 15.42 -31.73 11.62
N ARG A 63 15.01 -30.92 10.61
CA ARG A 63 15.30 -31.21 9.20
C ARG A 63 16.62 -30.61 8.76
N SER A 64 17.27 -31.25 7.78
CA SER A 64 18.45 -30.67 7.15
C SER A 64 18.11 -29.38 6.39
N ALA A 65 18.97 -28.37 6.50
CA ALA A 65 18.86 -27.14 5.72
C ALA A 65 18.79 -27.40 4.20
N ALA A 66 19.42 -28.46 3.73
CA ALA A 66 19.38 -28.85 2.31
C ALA A 66 18.00 -29.36 1.85
N ASP A 67 17.18 -29.88 2.78
CA ASP A 67 15.85 -30.42 2.48
C ASP A 67 14.75 -29.36 2.50
N ILE A 68 15.09 -28.13 2.92
CA ILE A 68 14.14 -27.01 2.98
C ILE A 68 14.27 -26.17 1.70
N ASN A 69 13.21 -26.16 0.91
CA ASN A 69 13.15 -25.32 -0.27
C ASN A 69 12.78 -23.88 0.11
N ILE A 70 13.81 -23.07 0.45
CA ILE A 70 13.69 -21.68 0.86
C ILE A 70 13.03 -20.85 -0.23
N GLN A 71 13.42 -21.03 -1.49
CA GLN A 71 12.88 -20.25 -2.62
C GLN A 71 11.38 -20.51 -2.80
N LYS A 72 10.94 -21.75 -2.66
CA LYS A 72 9.51 -22.11 -2.74
C LYS A 72 8.72 -21.48 -1.60
N LEU A 73 9.29 -21.50 -0.39
CA LEU A 73 8.67 -20.87 0.78
C LEU A 73 8.54 -19.36 0.60
N GLU A 74 9.64 -18.70 0.23
CA GLU A 74 9.67 -17.26 -0.02
C GLU A 74 8.69 -16.84 -1.12
N ALA A 75 8.64 -17.59 -2.24
CA ALA A 75 7.69 -17.36 -3.31
C ALA A 75 6.23 -17.55 -2.86
N ARG A 76 5.96 -18.47 -1.92
CA ARG A 76 4.62 -18.65 -1.35
C ARG A 76 4.22 -17.51 -0.45
N LEU A 77 5.12 -17.07 0.43
CA LEU A 77 4.88 -15.96 1.35
C LEU A 77 4.66 -14.63 0.58
N ASN A 78 5.43 -14.38 -0.47
CA ASN A 78 5.25 -13.21 -1.34
C ASN A 78 3.93 -13.21 -2.14
N LYS A 79 3.18 -14.33 -2.18
CA LYS A 79 1.83 -14.40 -2.77
C LYS A 79 0.72 -13.97 -1.80
N ILE A 80 1.02 -13.81 -0.52
CA ILE A 80 0.05 -13.32 0.46
C ILE A 80 -0.17 -11.82 0.19
N PRO A 81 -1.41 -11.37 -0.05
CA PRO A 81 -1.66 -9.98 -0.48
C PRO A 81 -1.13 -8.92 0.47
N ALA A 82 -1.17 -9.19 1.77
CA ALA A 82 -0.66 -8.28 2.81
C ALA A 82 0.87 -8.27 2.94
N VAL A 83 1.57 -9.20 2.27
CA VAL A 83 3.03 -9.24 2.26
C VAL A 83 3.57 -8.34 1.16
N LYS A 84 4.41 -7.38 1.54
CA LYS A 84 5.16 -6.55 0.59
C LYS A 84 6.44 -7.24 0.15
N LYS A 85 7.15 -7.86 1.10
CA LYS A 85 8.37 -8.61 0.85
C LYS A 85 8.53 -9.69 1.92
N ALA A 86 8.92 -10.88 1.50
CA ALA A 86 9.35 -11.96 2.38
C ALA A 86 10.81 -12.30 2.10
N GLU A 87 11.59 -12.46 3.15
CA GLU A 87 12.98 -12.95 3.11
C GLU A 87 13.07 -14.16 4.02
N VAL A 88 13.60 -15.27 3.49
CA VAL A 88 13.74 -16.51 4.22
C VAL A 88 15.19 -17.01 4.13
N TYR A 89 15.80 -17.28 5.25
CA TYR A 89 17.15 -17.82 5.28
C TYR A 89 17.40 -18.65 6.55
N ILE A 90 18.36 -19.56 6.48
CA ILE A 90 18.82 -20.30 7.65
C ILE A 90 20.12 -19.68 8.13
N ALA A 91 20.11 -19.18 9.36
CA ALA A 91 21.25 -18.52 9.97
C ALA A 91 22.32 -19.54 10.40
N LEU A 92 23.51 -19.05 10.76
CA LEU A 92 24.65 -19.90 11.14
C LEU A 92 24.40 -20.69 12.42
N ASP A 93 23.52 -20.26 13.27
CA ASP A 93 23.07 -20.89 14.50
C ASP A 93 22.01 -21.98 14.31
N GLY A 94 21.61 -22.29 13.06
CA GLY A 94 20.56 -23.26 12.75
C GLY A 94 19.15 -22.74 12.84
N VAL A 95 18.94 -21.44 13.05
CA VAL A 95 17.62 -20.82 13.11
C VAL A 95 17.09 -20.53 11.70
N LEU A 96 15.90 -21.03 11.35
CA LEU A 96 15.18 -20.64 10.16
C LEU A 96 14.52 -19.25 10.41
N LYS A 97 15.09 -18.22 9.82
CA LYS A 97 14.59 -16.85 9.94
C LYS A 97 13.66 -16.49 8.79
N VAL A 98 12.46 -16.05 9.14
CA VAL A 98 11.43 -15.62 8.21
C VAL A 98 11.13 -14.15 8.52
N LYS A 99 11.63 -13.23 7.68
CA LYS A 99 11.39 -11.78 7.79
C LYS A 99 10.33 -11.37 6.81
N ILE A 100 9.27 -10.76 7.30
CA ILE A 100 8.12 -10.29 6.51
C ILE A 100 8.01 -8.79 6.63
N GLU A 101 8.03 -8.09 5.51
CA GLU A 101 7.61 -6.70 5.43
C GLU A 101 6.13 -6.67 5.06
N GLU A 102 5.28 -6.15 5.95
CA GLU A 102 3.86 -5.99 5.72
C GLU A 102 3.58 -4.76 4.85
N ARG A 103 2.54 -4.83 4.00
CA ARG A 103 2.08 -3.66 3.24
C ARG A 103 1.41 -2.65 4.16
N THR A 104 1.69 -1.37 3.93
CA THR A 104 1.04 -0.28 4.64
C THR A 104 -0.11 0.26 3.81
N PRO A 105 -1.36 0.17 4.27
CA PRO A 105 -2.51 0.72 3.58
C PRO A 105 -2.49 2.25 3.63
N ILE A 106 -3.05 2.89 2.60
CA ILE A 106 -3.24 4.34 2.53
C ILE A 106 -4.71 4.74 2.33
N VAL A 107 -5.54 3.81 1.89
CA VAL A 107 -6.97 4.05 1.67
C VAL A 107 -7.77 2.76 1.80
N LEU A 108 -8.93 2.84 2.47
CA LEU A 108 -9.97 1.81 2.45
C LEU A 108 -10.95 2.14 1.33
N VAL A 109 -11.13 1.23 0.40
CA VAL A 109 -12.08 1.39 -0.72
C VAL A 109 -13.34 0.58 -0.44
N GLN A 110 -14.49 1.25 -0.55
CA GLN A 110 -15.81 0.64 -0.63
C GLN A 110 -16.31 0.83 -2.05
N ASN A 111 -16.29 -0.22 -2.86
CA ASN A 111 -16.70 -0.12 -4.25
C ASN A 111 -18.25 -0.08 -4.40
N SER A 112 -18.72 0.22 -5.62
CA SER A 112 -20.16 0.27 -5.91
C SER A 112 -20.87 -1.10 -5.88
N GLN A 113 -20.12 -2.19 -5.72
CA GLN A 113 -20.62 -3.57 -5.60
C GLN A 113 -20.73 -4.03 -4.14
N GLY A 114 -20.26 -3.19 -3.19
CA GLY A 114 -20.27 -3.48 -1.76
C GLY A 114 -19.02 -4.20 -1.25
N ASP A 115 -17.99 -4.39 -2.08
CA ASP A 115 -16.73 -4.96 -1.63
C ASP A 115 -15.89 -3.92 -0.90
N GLU A 116 -15.21 -4.35 0.15
CA GLU A 116 -14.28 -3.54 0.94
C GLU A 116 -12.86 -4.13 0.88
N PHE A 117 -11.89 -3.26 0.59
CA PHE A 117 -10.49 -3.63 0.54
C PHE A 117 -9.59 -2.41 0.76
N TYR A 118 -8.38 -2.67 1.22
CA TYR A 118 -7.37 -1.62 1.33
C TYR A 118 -6.50 -1.55 0.07
N LEU A 119 -5.94 -0.37 -0.19
CA LEU A 119 -4.87 -0.17 -1.16
C LEU A 119 -3.63 0.37 -0.46
N ASP A 120 -2.49 -0.14 -0.88
CA ASP A 120 -1.18 0.41 -0.49
C ASP A 120 -0.70 1.51 -1.44
N THR A 121 0.48 2.07 -1.19
CA THR A 121 1.09 3.09 -2.04
C THR A 121 1.41 2.62 -3.46
N GLN A 122 1.46 1.34 -3.72
CA GLN A 122 1.65 0.77 -5.05
C GLN A 122 0.33 0.48 -5.77
N GLY A 123 -0.80 0.65 -5.07
CA GLY A 123 -2.13 0.31 -5.57
C GLY A 123 -2.42 -1.19 -5.50
N VAL A 124 -1.68 -1.92 -4.67
CA VAL A 124 -1.94 -3.34 -4.45
C VAL A 124 -3.11 -3.50 -3.50
N MET A 125 -4.05 -4.35 -3.89
CA MET A 125 -5.25 -4.65 -3.12
C MET A 125 -4.93 -5.62 -1.98
N ILE A 126 -5.29 -5.21 -0.77
CA ILE A 126 -5.21 -6.00 0.45
C ILE A 126 -6.64 -6.25 0.94
N PRO A 127 -7.09 -7.50 1.07
CA PRO A 127 -8.45 -7.80 1.55
C PRO A 127 -8.70 -7.24 2.95
N ASN A 128 -9.90 -6.71 3.18
CA ASN A 128 -10.35 -6.30 4.51
C ASN A 128 -10.83 -7.53 5.30
N SER A 129 -9.88 -8.39 5.72
CA SER A 129 -10.16 -9.66 6.40
C SER A 129 -9.79 -9.68 7.87
N THR A 130 -9.29 -8.56 8.40
CA THR A 130 -8.85 -8.48 9.79
C THR A 130 -9.73 -7.54 10.61
N PRO A 131 -9.94 -7.81 11.91
CA PRO A 131 -10.72 -6.94 12.78
C PRO A 131 -9.97 -5.66 13.21
N LYS A 132 -8.71 -5.48 12.78
CA LYS A 132 -7.93 -4.30 13.14
C LYS A 132 -8.31 -3.12 12.26
N PHE A 133 -8.62 -2.03 12.90
CA PHE A 133 -8.95 -0.77 12.25
C PHE A 133 -7.68 -0.02 11.82
N CYS A 134 -7.67 0.47 10.57
CA CYS A 134 -6.64 1.37 10.07
C CYS A 134 -7.20 2.78 9.98
N ASP A 135 -6.53 3.76 10.57
CA ASP A 135 -6.86 5.17 10.37
C ASP A 135 -6.28 5.65 9.04
N VAL A 136 -7.04 5.39 7.97
CA VAL A 136 -6.73 5.80 6.60
C VAL A 136 -7.96 6.44 5.97
N LEU A 137 -7.76 7.15 4.85
CA LEU A 137 -8.87 7.69 4.06
C LEU A 137 -9.84 6.59 3.65
N VAL A 138 -11.14 6.90 3.62
CA VAL A 138 -12.17 6.02 3.07
C VAL A 138 -12.55 6.52 1.67
N ALA A 139 -12.49 5.65 0.66
CA ALA A 139 -12.89 5.96 -0.70
C ALA A 139 -14.17 5.22 -1.07
N ASN A 140 -15.16 5.93 -1.58
CA ASN A 140 -16.42 5.33 -2.06
C ASN A 140 -16.96 6.08 -3.30
N GLY A 141 -18.17 5.72 -3.74
CA GLY A 141 -18.84 6.32 -4.91
C GLY A 141 -18.77 5.42 -6.14
N ASN A 142 -18.59 6.01 -7.32
CA ASN A 142 -18.60 5.29 -8.60
C ASN A 142 -17.29 4.51 -8.89
N ILE A 143 -16.89 3.66 -7.97
CA ILE A 143 -15.71 2.81 -8.10
C ILE A 143 -16.17 1.43 -8.55
N ARG A 144 -16.11 1.15 -9.87
CA ARG A 144 -16.73 -0.04 -10.48
C ARG A 144 -15.80 -1.20 -10.75
N ASN A 145 -14.50 -1.04 -10.59
CA ASN A 145 -13.55 -2.07 -11.03
C ASN A 145 -13.54 -3.25 -10.07
N VAL A 146 -13.75 -4.44 -10.64
CA VAL A 146 -13.54 -5.71 -9.95
C VAL A 146 -12.05 -5.91 -9.74
N MET A 147 -11.67 -6.13 -8.52
CA MET A 147 -10.29 -6.25 -8.12
C MET A 147 -9.94 -7.69 -7.81
N THR A 148 -8.72 -8.08 -8.11
CA THR A 148 -8.15 -9.34 -7.65
C THR A 148 -7.17 -9.06 -6.53
N SER A 149 -7.39 -9.69 -5.39
CA SER A 149 -6.51 -9.60 -4.21
C SER A 149 -5.04 -9.83 -4.57
N GLY A 150 -4.16 -8.99 -4.05
CA GLY A 150 -2.73 -9.01 -4.33
C GLY A 150 -2.33 -8.47 -5.71
N LYS A 151 -3.26 -7.90 -6.49
CA LYS A 151 -2.96 -7.25 -7.78
C LYS A 151 -3.11 -5.74 -7.68
N ILE A 152 -2.43 -5.05 -8.61
CA ILE A 152 -2.52 -3.60 -8.74
C ILE A 152 -3.85 -3.24 -9.39
N ILE A 153 -4.51 -2.23 -8.82
CA ILE A 153 -5.76 -1.69 -9.38
C ILE A 153 -5.52 -1.10 -10.77
N GLY A 154 -6.52 -1.26 -11.65
CA GLY A 154 -6.49 -0.78 -13.03
C GLY A 154 -7.60 0.23 -13.35
N GLY A 155 -7.51 0.84 -14.55
CA GLY A 155 -8.48 1.83 -15.01
C GLY A 155 -8.11 3.26 -14.62
N GLU A 156 -8.76 4.22 -15.26
CA GLU A 156 -8.49 5.65 -15.07
C GLU A 156 -8.96 6.13 -13.70
N THR A 157 -10.18 5.80 -13.31
CA THR A 157 -10.75 6.12 -12.01
C THR A 157 -9.86 5.65 -10.87
N ALA A 158 -9.38 4.41 -10.94
CA ALA A 158 -8.50 3.84 -9.94
C ALA A 158 -7.13 4.55 -9.89
N ARG A 159 -6.58 4.93 -11.04
CA ARG A 159 -5.32 5.72 -11.10
C ARG A 159 -5.49 7.10 -10.47
N ASN A 160 -6.58 7.80 -10.78
CA ASN A 160 -6.88 9.12 -10.22
C ASN A 160 -7.06 9.06 -8.70
N LEU A 161 -7.88 8.10 -8.23
CA LEU A 161 -8.08 7.86 -6.80
C LEU A 161 -6.75 7.57 -6.08
N LEU A 162 -5.94 6.65 -6.63
CA LEU A 162 -4.66 6.28 -6.03
C LEU A 162 -3.68 7.45 -6.02
N ALA A 163 -3.63 8.27 -7.07
CA ALA A 163 -2.77 9.45 -7.14
C ALA A 163 -3.14 10.45 -6.04
N VAL A 164 -4.44 10.74 -5.87
CA VAL A 164 -4.92 11.66 -4.83
C VAL A 164 -4.67 11.09 -3.43
N ALA A 165 -4.98 9.80 -3.21
CA ALA A 165 -4.74 9.15 -1.92
C ALA A 165 -3.25 9.17 -1.53
N LYS A 166 -2.35 8.88 -2.47
CA LYS A 166 -0.90 8.96 -2.27
C LYS A 166 -0.44 10.36 -1.90
N PHE A 167 -0.94 11.36 -2.63
CA PHE A 167 -0.58 12.76 -2.40
C PHE A 167 -0.96 13.18 -0.99
N ILE A 168 -2.18 12.83 -0.56
CA ILE A 168 -2.69 13.14 0.78
C ILE A 168 -1.89 12.37 1.85
N ALA A 169 -1.65 11.08 1.67
CA ALA A 169 -0.92 10.26 2.64
C ALA A 169 0.54 10.69 2.82
N ALA A 170 1.15 11.33 1.82
CA ALA A 170 2.53 11.82 1.88
C ALA A 170 2.69 13.15 2.63
N ASP A 171 1.60 13.87 2.89
CA ASP A 171 1.60 15.18 3.57
C ASP A 171 0.76 15.11 4.85
N SER A 172 1.39 15.35 5.99
CA SER A 172 0.74 15.25 7.32
C SER A 172 -0.42 16.24 7.49
N LEU A 173 -0.32 17.46 6.89
CA LEU A 173 -1.39 18.46 6.94
C LEU A 173 -2.63 17.95 6.21
N TRP A 174 -2.46 17.49 4.97
CA TRP A 174 -3.58 17.02 4.17
C TRP A 174 -4.17 15.71 4.70
N ASN A 175 -3.32 14.82 5.23
CA ASN A 175 -3.76 13.57 5.84
C ASN A 175 -4.64 13.80 7.09
N MET A 176 -4.34 14.85 7.87
CA MET A 176 -5.20 15.24 9.00
C MET A 176 -6.46 16.02 8.57
N GLN A 177 -6.42 16.69 7.40
CA GLN A 177 -7.51 17.53 6.93
C GLN A 177 -8.66 16.75 6.33
N PHE A 178 -8.41 15.64 5.66
CA PHE A 178 -9.41 14.88 4.93
C PHE A 178 -9.71 13.53 5.59
N GLN A 179 -10.95 13.07 5.44
CA GLN A 179 -11.39 11.76 5.96
C GLN A 179 -11.92 10.84 4.85
N GLN A 180 -12.39 11.40 3.72
CA GLN A 180 -13.04 10.62 2.69
C GLN A 180 -12.69 11.13 1.29
N LEU A 181 -12.59 10.18 0.36
CA LEU A 181 -12.54 10.37 -1.07
C LEU A 181 -13.87 9.89 -1.65
N TYR A 182 -14.53 10.69 -2.44
CA TYR A 182 -15.72 10.29 -3.17
C TYR A 182 -15.45 10.37 -4.67
N VAL A 183 -15.80 9.34 -5.42
CA VAL A 183 -15.73 9.35 -6.88
C VAL A 183 -17.13 9.53 -7.43
N ASP A 184 -17.35 10.60 -8.19
CA ASP A 184 -18.64 10.89 -8.77
C ASP A 184 -18.92 10.13 -10.08
N ASN A 185 -20.05 10.40 -10.71
CA ASN A 185 -20.45 9.75 -11.98
C ASN A 185 -19.62 10.21 -13.19
N TYR A 186 -18.86 11.29 -13.07
CA TYR A 186 -17.93 11.80 -14.09
C TYR A 186 -16.51 11.29 -13.89
N ASN A 187 -16.28 10.43 -12.88
CA ASN A 187 -14.98 9.94 -12.40
C ASN A 187 -14.08 11.03 -11.80
N ASP A 188 -14.66 12.15 -11.39
CA ASP A 188 -13.96 13.18 -10.64
C ASP A 188 -13.81 12.76 -9.18
N VAL A 189 -12.62 13.00 -8.64
CA VAL A 189 -12.31 12.75 -7.22
C VAL A 189 -12.70 13.98 -6.42
N ILE A 190 -13.51 13.76 -5.39
CA ILE A 190 -14.01 14.76 -4.47
C ILE A 190 -13.52 14.41 -3.07
N LEU A 191 -12.97 15.38 -2.35
CA LEU A 191 -12.52 15.21 -0.97
C LEU A 191 -13.55 15.77 0.00
N ILE A 192 -13.74 15.04 1.10
CA ILE A 192 -14.56 15.44 2.22
C ILE A 192 -13.64 15.75 3.41
N PRO A 193 -13.58 17.01 3.85
CA PRO A 193 -12.74 17.38 4.99
C PRO A 193 -13.34 16.89 6.32
N ARG A 194 -12.48 16.76 7.32
CA ARG A 194 -12.90 16.44 8.71
C ARG A 194 -13.61 17.61 9.40
N VAL A 195 -13.30 18.85 8.95
CA VAL A 195 -13.85 20.09 9.50
C VAL A 195 -14.51 20.91 8.40
N GLY A 196 -15.69 21.45 8.69
CA GLY A 196 -16.52 22.17 7.75
C GLY A 196 -17.50 21.27 6.99
N LYS A 197 -18.42 21.90 6.23
CA LYS A 197 -19.47 21.20 5.48
C LYS A 197 -19.24 21.22 3.97
N HIS A 198 -18.13 21.79 3.52
CA HIS A 198 -17.81 21.93 2.09
C HIS A 198 -17.12 20.68 1.57
N SER A 199 -17.29 20.38 0.30
CA SER A 199 -16.53 19.37 -0.43
C SER A 199 -15.48 20.04 -1.31
N ILE A 200 -14.39 19.31 -1.63
CA ILE A 200 -13.33 19.79 -2.54
C ILE A 200 -13.34 18.96 -3.80
N VAL A 201 -13.66 19.55 -4.94
CA VAL A 201 -13.60 18.89 -6.24
C VAL A 201 -12.17 18.98 -6.77
N VAL A 202 -11.47 17.85 -6.76
CA VAL A 202 -10.08 17.73 -7.25
C VAL A 202 -10.06 17.43 -8.75
N GLY A 203 -11.11 16.76 -9.26
CA GLY A 203 -11.16 16.25 -10.61
C GLY A 203 -10.25 15.01 -10.76
N ASN A 204 -9.37 15.03 -11.76
CA ASN A 204 -8.41 13.95 -11.98
C ASN A 204 -7.16 14.06 -11.09
N GLY A 205 -6.35 13.00 -11.09
CA GLY A 205 -5.11 12.91 -10.31
C GLY A 205 -3.89 13.64 -10.88
N ALA A 206 -4.07 14.53 -11.86
CA ALA A 206 -2.97 15.29 -12.47
C ALA A 206 -2.72 16.61 -11.73
N ASN A 207 -1.46 17.08 -11.74
CA ASN A 207 -1.02 18.37 -11.22
C ASN A 207 -1.43 18.65 -9.75
N LEU A 208 -1.45 17.62 -8.93
CA LEU A 208 -1.87 17.71 -7.52
C LEU A 208 -1.10 18.75 -6.70
N PRO A 209 0.24 18.89 -6.83
CA PRO A 209 0.96 19.93 -6.08
C PRO A 209 0.42 21.33 -6.31
N GLU A 210 0.09 21.68 -7.55
CA GLU A 210 -0.44 23.00 -7.91
C GLU A 210 -1.90 23.17 -7.43
N LYS A 211 -2.75 22.17 -7.67
CA LYS A 211 -4.14 22.18 -7.19
C LYS A 211 -4.23 22.35 -5.67
N PHE A 212 -3.42 21.60 -4.92
CA PHE A 212 -3.40 21.70 -3.46
C PHE A 212 -2.70 22.97 -2.95
N GLY A 213 -1.74 23.51 -3.70
CA GLY A 213 -1.18 24.83 -3.47
C GLY A 213 -2.26 25.93 -3.54
N ASN A 214 -3.09 25.88 -4.59
CA ASN A 214 -4.22 26.80 -4.77
C ASN A 214 -5.28 26.61 -3.66
N LEU A 215 -5.56 25.38 -3.25
CA LEU A 215 -6.46 25.10 -2.13
C LEU A 215 -5.93 25.69 -0.82
N ARG A 216 -4.63 25.59 -0.56
CA ARG A 216 -4.00 26.18 0.62
C ARG A 216 -4.15 27.69 0.66
N LEU A 217 -3.89 28.37 -0.46
CA LEU A 217 -4.09 29.81 -0.59
C LEU A 217 -5.56 30.19 -0.35
N PHE A 218 -6.49 29.39 -0.89
CA PHE A 218 -7.92 29.61 -0.66
C PHE A 218 -8.30 29.45 0.81
N TYR A 219 -7.75 28.45 1.50
CA TYR A 219 -7.99 28.25 2.93
C TYR A 219 -7.41 29.40 3.76
N ASP A 220 -6.22 29.86 3.43
CA ASP A 220 -5.54 30.93 4.18
C ASP A 220 -6.18 32.31 3.97
N GLN A 221 -6.69 32.60 2.79
CA GLN A 221 -7.24 33.90 2.43
C GLN A 221 -8.77 33.95 2.41
N GLY A 222 -9.41 32.90 1.90
CA GLY A 222 -10.86 32.85 1.71
C GLY A 222 -11.61 32.40 2.96
N LEU A 223 -11.26 31.25 3.54
CA LEU A 223 -12.02 30.70 4.65
C LEU A 223 -11.77 31.42 5.99
N LYS A 224 -10.57 31.98 6.20
CA LYS A 224 -10.29 32.76 7.42
C LYS A 224 -11.18 34.00 7.53
N SER A 225 -11.54 34.60 6.40
CA SER A 225 -12.39 35.78 6.37
C SER A 225 -13.89 35.50 6.27
N ALA A 226 -14.27 34.41 5.56
CA ALA A 226 -15.67 34.08 5.28
C ALA A 226 -16.28 33.03 6.23
N GLY A 227 -15.45 32.23 6.91
CA GLY A 227 -15.89 31.11 7.75
C GLY A 227 -16.03 29.80 6.97
N TRP A 228 -15.89 28.67 7.69
CA TRP A 228 -15.87 27.33 7.13
C TRP A 228 -17.21 26.88 6.51
N ASP A 229 -18.32 27.42 6.96
CA ASP A 229 -19.68 27.06 6.49
C ASP A 229 -20.18 27.94 5.35
N HIS A 230 -19.36 28.90 4.87
CA HIS A 230 -19.74 29.83 3.82
C HIS A 230 -19.85 29.18 2.43
N TYR A 231 -19.07 28.13 2.20
CA TYR A 231 -19.03 27.41 0.93
C TYR A 231 -19.62 26.01 1.06
N LYS A 232 -20.38 25.59 0.03
CA LYS A 232 -20.88 24.23 -0.14
C LYS A 232 -19.84 23.34 -0.84
N SER A 233 -19.12 23.90 -1.81
CA SER A 233 -18.04 23.22 -2.51
C SER A 233 -16.95 24.19 -2.96
N VAL A 234 -15.73 23.66 -3.08
CA VAL A 234 -14.56 24.37 -3.63
C VAL A 234 -13.99 23.50 -4.75
N ASP A 235 -14.00 24.03 -5.96
CA ASP A 235 -13.48 23.32 -7.14
C ASP A 235 -12.04 23.80 -7.44
N ILE A 236 -11.10 22.85 -7.36
CA ILE A 236 -9.67 23.02 -7.69
C ILE A 236 -9.27 22.19 -8.90
N SER A 237 -10.23 21.67 -9.66
CA SER A 237 -9.96 20.81 -10.83
C SER A 237 -9.18 21.54 -11.92
N ASN A 238 -9.34 22.87 -12.02
CA ASN A 238 -8.63 23.75 -12.94
C ASN A 238 -7.41 24.39 -12.26
N LEU A 239 -6.28 24.49 -12.98
CA LEU A 239 -5.03 25.02 -12.42
C LEU A 239 -5.04 26.53 -12.22
N ASN A 240 -5.79 27.25 -13.07
CA ASN A 240 -5.73 28.70 -13.12
C ASN A 240 -6.78 29.40 -12.24
N GLN A 241 -7.64 28.64 -11.54
CA GLN A 241 -8.69 29.24 -10.70
C GLN A 241 -9.16 28.27 -9.62
N VAL A 242 -9.58 28.83 -8.50
CA VAL A 242 -10.35 28.15 -7.47
C VAL A 242 -11.77 28.71 -7.49
N VAL A 243 -12.76 27.83 -7.66
CA VAL A 243 -14.16 28.26 -7.72
C VAL A 243 -14.89 27.80 -6.45
N GLY A 244 -15.25 28.73 -5.60
CA GLY A 244 -16.07 28.47 -4.41
C GLY A 244 -17.56 28.63 -4.69
N GLN A 245 -18.36 27.58 -4.54
CA GLN A 245 -19.82 27.66 -4.57
C GLN A 245 -20.33 27.99 -3.17
N ARG A 246 -21.03 29.09 -2.99
CA ARG A 246 -21.58 29.53 -1.69
C ARG A 246 -22.78 28.68 -1.30
N THR A 247 -22.96 28.50 0.01
CA THR A 247 -24.16 27.88 0.58
C THR A 247 -25.39 28.74 0.21
N GLY A 248 -26.47 28.09 -0.29
CA GLY A 248 -27.70 28.79 -0.73
C GLY A 248 -27.73 29.23 -2.21
N GLN A 249 -26.66 29.03 -2.98
CA GLN A 249 -26.69 29.19 -4.45
C GLN A 249 -27.12 27.87 -5.12
N GLU A 250 -27.99 27.96 -6.14
CA GLU A 250 -28.37 26.82 -6.99
C GLU A 250 -27.14 26.28 -7.73
N ASN A 251 -27.12 24.95 -7.95
CA ASN A 251 -26.02 24.26 -8.65
C ASN A 251 -25.94 24.80 -10.09
N ILE A 252 -24.89 25.51 -10.40
CA ILE A 252 -24.49 25.77 -11.79
C ILE A 252 -23.87 24.47 -12.30
N HIS A 253 -24.71 23.51 -12.72
CA HIS A 253 -24.24 22.29 -13.35
C HIS A 253 -23.53 22.64 -14.66
N LYS A 254 -22.28 22.19 -14.80
CA LYS A 254 -21.64 22.07 -16.11
C LYS A 254 -22.51 21.14 -16.97
N GLU A 255 -23.19 21.67 -17.97
CA GLU A 255 -23.72 20.83 -19.03
C GLU A 255 -22.58 20.04 -19.66
N PRO A 256 -22.79 18.75 -19.98
CA PRO A 256 -21.75 17.93 -20.60
C PRO A 256 -21.34 18.60 -21.91
N LYS A 257 -20.04 18.87 -22.08
CA LYS A 257 -19.47 19.25 -23.38
C LYS A 257 -19.85 18.15 -24.37
N LYS A 258 -20.78 18.43 -25.28
CA LYS A 258 -21.02 17.61 -26.46
C LYS A 258 -19.71 17.59 -27.24
N SER A 259 -19.06 16.43 -27.29
CA SER A 259 -17.98 16.17 -28.25
C SER A 259 -18.58 16.17 -29.64
N ASN A 260 -18.20 17.13 -30.47
CA ASN A 260 -18.35 17.02 -31.92
C ASN A 260 -17.39 15.98 -32.47
#